data_8825370cb5319272eea3ed1146f880af
#
_entry.id   8825370cb5319272eea3ed1146f880af
#
_cell.length_a   1.000
_cell.length_b   1.000
_cell.length_c   1.000
_cell.angle_alpha   90.00
_cell.angle_beta   90.00
_cell.angle_gamma   90.00
#
_symmetry.space_group_name_H-M   'P 1'
#
loop_
_entity.id
_entity.type
_entity.pdbx_description
1 polymer ?
#
loop_
_entity_poly.entity_id
_entity_poly.type
_entity_poly.pdbx_seq_one_letter_code
_entity_poly.pdbx_strand_id
1 'polypeptide(L)'
;MKKISSLCALMLSLVIMLSCLVIPTSAVNSQVVRKPDQTTFYQGVDWMYSKDGEIILMKGSLNLSGTSVSYNNKTVEYKKGNIGPNMYARSDSGVWQAGKNTIRIYCDSFDGVYALYEVNFASVTKISIVRAPKTKLVVGVEWNYGIGKDVEMTKYDLTGTIIRATYNDSATQTVEAPNACLNWSIPEDTNEVLPTDDTLYITFCGQKAPFNITFVTETSFSKGDVSLDGKINAYDALNLLQYSTGSITLSPTQIGLGDLDGNSKINSADALYILQYVVGIRKSL
;
A
#
# COMPACT_ATOMS: atom_id res chain seq x y z
N MET A 1 38.51 -28.59 -19.30
CA MET A 1 38.47 -28.05 -17.95
C MET A 1 37.13 -27.35 -17.54
N LYS A 2 36.10 -27.23 -18.42
CA LYS A 2 34.80 -26.62 -18.11
C LYS A 2 33.71 -27.59 -17.58
N LYS A 3 33.95 -28.91 -17.59
CA LYS A 3 32.97 -29.91 -17.10
C LYS A 3 33.08 -30.26 -15.61
N ILE A 4 34.19 -29.92 -14.96
CA ILE A 4 34.42 -30.26 -13.55
C ILE A 4 33.79 -29.21 -12.59
N SER A 5 33.68 -27.95 -13.04
CA SER A 5 33.08 -26.87 -12.22
C SER A 5 31.54 -27.02 -12.08
N SER A 6 30.88 -27.58 -13.10
CA SER A 6 29.43 -27.81 -13.06
C SER A 6 29.04 -28.97 -12.12
N LEU A 7 29.90 -30.01 -12.00
CA LEU A 7 29.66 -31.14 -11.12
C LEU A 7 29.87 -30.75 -9.62
N CYS A 8 30.86 -29.91 -9.34
CA CYS A 8 31.10 -29.37 -8.00
C CYS A 8 29.98 -28.44 -7.55
N ALA A 9 29.43 -27.60 -8.43
CA ALA A 9 28.29 -26.73 -8.11
C ALA A 9 26.99 -27.56 -7.86
N LEU A 10 26.78 -28.65 -8.62
CA LEU A 10 25.65 -29.55 -8.42
C LEU A 10 25.78 -30.35 -7.11
N MET A 11 27.00 -30.80 -6.79
CA MET A 11 27.27 -31.51 -5.52
C MET A 11 27.16 -30.57 -4.32
N LEU A 12 27.58 -29.30 -4.44
CA LEU A 12 27.46 -28.33 -3.35
C LEU A 12 25.99 -27.93 -3.11
N SER A 13 25.17 -27.80 -4.16
CA SER A 13 23.75 -27.57 -4.03
C SER A 13 23.00 -28.78 -3.45
N LEU A 14 23.41 -30.00 -3.81
CA LEU A 14 22.85 -31.23 -3.25
C LEU A 14 23.22 -31.44 -1.77
N VAL A 15 24.44 -31.06 -1.36
CA VAL A 15 24.87 -31.11 0.05
C VAL A 15 24.13 -30.04 0.89
N ILE A 16 23.86 -28.85 0.32
CA ILE A 16 23.07 -27.82 1.02
C ILE A 16 21.60 -28.24 1.11
N MET A 17 21.05 -28.91 0.09
CA MET A 17 19.69 -29.46 0.15
C MET A 17 19.59 -30.67 1.11
N LEU A 18 20.65 -31.52 1.21
CA LEU A 18 20.63 -32.65 2.12
C LEU A 18 20.86 -32.25 3.58
N SER A 19 21.57 -31.16 3.85
CA SER A 19 21.75 -30.63 5.21
C SER A 19 20.48 -29.95 5.77
N CYS A 20 19.52 -29.57 4.91
CA CYS A 20 18.20 -29.09 5.32
C CYS A 20 17.19 -30.22 5.61
N LEU A 21 17.54 -31.50 5.40
CA LEU A 21 16.62 -32.64 5.49
C LEU A 21 16.84 -33.56 6.68
N VAL A 22 17.74 -33.22 7.60
CA VAL A 22 17.77 -33.89 8.92
C VAL A 22 16.85 -33.09 9.86
N ILE A 23 15.55 -33.26 9.70
CA ILE A 23 14.58 -32.93 10.73
C ILE A 23 14.76 -34.01 11.80
N PRO A 24 15.24 -33.69 12.98
CA PRO A 24 15.24 -34.66 14.05
C PRO A 24 13.78 -35.02 14.34
N THR A 25 13.43 -36.29 14.15
CA THR A 25 12.09 -36.84 14.38
C THR A 25 11.69 -36.88 15.88
N SER A 26 12.42 -36.18 16.75
CA SER A 26 12.32 -36.28 18.22
C SER A 26 11.87 -35.01 18.93
N ALA A 27 11.15 -34.07 18.29
CA ALA A 27 11.03 -32.77 18.94
C ALA A 27 9.60 -32.22 19.10
N VAL A 28 8.59 -33.04 19.31
CA VAL A 28 7.24 -32.55 19.64
C VAL A 28 6.94 -32.79 21.12
N ASN A 29 7.69 -32.15 22.02
CA ASN A 29 7.38 -32.15 23.47
C ASN A 29 7.22 -30.71 24.01
N SER A 30 7.25 -29.69 23.16
CA SER A 30 6.93 -28.33 23.57
C SER A 30 5.45 -27.98 23.27
N GLN A 31 4.85 -27.18 24.12
CA GLN A 31 3.46 -26.79 24.01
C GLN A 31 3.34 -25.25 24.06
N VAL A 32 2.42 -24.71 23.27
CA VAL A 32 1.98 -23.33 23.44
C VAL A 32 1.10 -23.26 24.68
N VAL A 33 1.60 -22.62 25.74
CA VAL A 33 0.88 -22.43 27.01
C VAL A 33 -0.03 -21.21 26.92
N ARG A 34 0.45 -20.15 26.30
CA ARG A 34 -0.34 -18.97 25.98
C ARG A 34 -0.24 -18.69 24.48
N LYS A 35 -1.40 -18.57 23.83
CA LYS A 35 -1.49 -18.30 22.40
C LYS A 35 -0.99 -16.88 22.05
N PRO A 36 -0.52 -16.63 20.83
CA PRO A 36 -0.26 -15.30 20.32
C PRO A 36 -1.50 -14.37 20.46
N ASP A 37 -1.25 -13.10 20.72
CA ASP A 37 -2.32 -12.09 20.77
C ASP A 37 -3.02 -11.98 19.40
N GLN A 38 -2.28 -12.20 18.31
CA GLN A 38 -2.81 -12.25 16.95
C GLN A 38 -2.74 -13.67 16.40
N THR A 39 -3.89 -14.24 16.06
CA THR A 39 -4.03 -15.60 15.49
C THR A 39 -4.64 -15.61 14.09
N THR A 40 -5.17 -14.46 13.66
CA THR A 40 -5.65 -14.24 12.30
C THR A 40 -4.86 -13.11 11.66
N PHE A 41 -4.38 -13.36 10.43
CA PHE A 41 -3.58 -12.43 9.63
C PHE A 41 -4.38 -12.07 8.38
N TYR A 42 -4.48 -10.77 8.08
CA TYR A 42 -5.40 -10.24 7.08
C TYR A 42 -4.67 -9.88 5.77
N GLN A 43 -5.21 -10.34 4.65
CA GLN A 43 -4.72 -10.02 3.31
C GLN A 43 -4.71 -8.51 3.07
N GLY A 44 -3.60 -7.99 2.51
CA GLY A 44 -3.42 -6.55 2.25
C GLY A 44 -3.04 -5.73 3.49
N VAL A 45 -2.98 -6.34 4.68
CA VAL A 45 -2.56 -5.72 5.95
C VAL A 45 -1.36 -6.44 6.54
N ASP A 46 -1.44 -7.75 6.64
CA ASP A 46 -0.38 -8.59 7.22
C ASP A 46 0.32 -9.44 6.15
N TRP A 47 -0.38 -9.80 5.07
CA TRP A 47 0.15 -10.62 3.99
C TRP A 47 -0.46 -10.24 2.62
N MET A 48 0.22 -10.61 1.55
CA MET A 48 -0.22 -10.43 0.17
C MET A 48 0.31 -11.55 -0.74
N TYR A 49 -0.24 -11.66 -1.93
CA TYR A 49 0.37 -12.51 -2.97
C TYR A 49 1.49 -11.75 -3.70
N SER A 50 2.59 -12.46 -3.98
CA SER A 50 3.60 -12.03 -4.94
C SER A 50 3.05 -12.10 -6.37
N LYS A 51 3.84 -11.61 -7.34
CA LYS A 51 3.52 -11.77 -8.77
C LYS A 51 3.47 -13.25 -9.19
N ASP A 52 4.21 -14.12 -8.52
CA ASP A 52 4.29 -15.57 -8.80
C ASP A 52 3.23 -16.36 -8.01
N GLY A 53 2.35 -15.68 -7.29
CA GLY A 53 1.26 -16.29 -6.52
C GLY A 53 1.67 -16.83 -5.14
N GLU A 54 2.89 -16.58 -4.68
CA GLU A 54 3.33 -16.95 -3.34
C GLU A 54 2.85 -15.94 -2.30
N ILE A 55 2.60 -16.40 -1.07
CA ILE A 55 2.25 -15.51 0.03
C ILE A 55 3.51 -14.86 0.62
N ILE A 56 3.47 -13.54 0.70
CA ILE A 56 4.49 -12.70 1.33
C ILE A 56 3.91 -12.08 2.61
N LEU A 57 4.62 -12.19 3.72
CA LEU A 57 4.29 -11.49 4.96
C LEU A 57 4.75 -10.03 4.85
N MET A 58 3.82 -9.07 4.91
CA MET A 58 4.10 -7.65 4.68
C MET A 58 5.03 -7.03 5.76
N LYS A 59 5.04 -7.63 6.95
CA LYS A 59 5.93 -7.23 8.07
C LYS A 59 7.16 -8.13 8.22
N GLY A 60 7.42 -9.01 7.24
CA GLY A 60 8.55 -9.95 7.22
C GLY A 60 8.43 -11.14 8.17
N SER A 61 7.59 -11.07 9.21
CA SER A 61 7.38 -12.15 10.18
C SER A 61 6.00 -12.07 10.81
N LEU A 62 5.55 -13.20 11.38
CA LEU A 62 4.35 -13.25 12.20
C LEU A 62 4.55 -12.56 13.54
N ASN A 63 3.52 -11.87 14.03
CA ASN A 63 3.54 -11.28 15.35
C ASN A 63 3.25 -12.37 16.41
N LEU A 64 4.23 -12.65 17.26
CA LEU A 64 4.15 -13.62 18.35
C LEU A 64 3.94 -12.97 19.73
N SER A 65 3.60 -11.68 19.81
CA SER A 65 3.30 -11.01 21.07
C SER A 65 2.26 -11.79 21.88
N GLY A 66 2.46 -11.86 23.17
CA GLY A 66 1.59 -12.61 24.08
C GLY A 66 1.86 -14.12 24.15
N THR A 67 2.70 -14.68 23.25
CA THR A 67 2.98 -16.11 23.22
C THR A 67 3.85 -16.55 24.41
N SER A 68 3.54 -17.71 24.99
CA SER A 68 4.48 -18.45 25.81
C SER A 68 4.52 -19.93 25.41
N VAL A 69 5.72 -20.51 25.46
CA VAL A 69 6.00 -21.89 25.07
C VAL A 69 6.64 -22.61 26.25
N SER A 70 6.19 -23.82 26.53
CA SER A 70 6.75 -24.68 27.61
C SER A 70 7.40 -25.93 27.03
N TYR A 71 8.57 -26.26 27.58
CA TYR A 71 9.31 -27.49 27.29
C TYR A 71 10.08 -27.95 28.53
N ASN A 72 10.00 -29.23 28.89
CA ASN A 72 10.68 -29.80 30.08
C ASN A 72 10.44 -28.96 31.35
N ASN A 73 9.20 -28.61 31.66
CA ASN A 73 8.79 -27.79 32.81
C ASN A 73 9.36 -26.37 32.84
N LYS A 74 10.00 -25.91 31.77
CA LYS A 74 10.46 -24.54 31.61
C LYS A 74 9.54 -23.81 30.67
N THR A 75 8.97 -22.67 31.11
CA THR A 75 8.14 -21.80 30.27
C THR A 75 8.92 -20.54 29.89
N VAL A 76 8.88 -20.18 28.61
CA VAL A 76 9.49 -18.97 28.06
C VAL A 76 8.39 -18.13 27.44
N GLU A 77 8.40 -16.83 27.76
CA GLU A 77 7.51 -15.84 27.16
C GLU A 77 8.18 -15.13 26.00
N TYR A 78 7.39 -14.74 25.00
CA TYR A 78 7.87 -13.92 23.91
C TYR A 78 8.40 -12.58 24.42
N LYS A 79 9.60 -12.21 23.98
CA LYS A 79 10.22 -10.91 24.25
C LYS A 79 10.87 -10.38 22.99
N LYS A 80 10.60 -9.13 22.66
CA LYS A 80 11.31 -8.42 21.61
C LYS A 80 12.57 -7.80 22.22
N GLY A 81 13.72 -8.43 21.99
CA GLY A 81 15.01 -7.93 22.46
C GLY A 81 15.66 -6.93 21.48
N ASN A 82 16.78 -6.32 21.88
CA ASN A 82 17.55 -5.40 21.06
C ASN A 82 18.22 -6.05 19.84
N ILE A 83 18.46 -7.38 19.90
CA ILE A 83 19.08 -8.17 18.81
C ILE A 83 18.02 -8.91 17.98
N GLY A 84 16.76 -8.81 18.35
CA GLY A 84 15.63 -9.51 17.74
C GLY A 84 14.73 -10.17 18.78
N PRO A 85 13.62 -10.80 18.34
CA PRO A 85 12.74 -11.53 19.24
C PRO A 85 13.39 -12.86 19.66
N ASN A 86 13.10 -13.29 20.88
CA ASN A 86 13.54 -14.60 21.42
C ASN A 86 12.73 -15.79 20.89
N MET A 87 11.73 -15.54 20.07
CA MET A 87 10.92 -16.54 19.37
C MET A 87 10.66 -16.12 17.93
N TYR A 88 10.57 -17.09 17.05
CA TYR A 88 10.15 -16.89 15.65
C TYR A 88 9.27 -18.04 15.20
N ALA A 89 8.46 -17.80 14.15
CA ALA A 89 7.60 -18.81 13.59
C ALA A 89 7.91 -19.05 12.11
N ARG A 90 7.71 -20.30 11.66
CA ARG A 90 7.76 -20.72 10.27
C ARG A 90 6.54 -21.56 9.94
N SER A 91 6.16 -21.61 8.67
CA SER A 91 5.15 -22.57 8.20
C SER A 91 5.65 -24.00 8.45
N ASP A 92 4.80 -24.87 8.98
CA ASP A 92 5.10 -26.30 9.16
C ASP A 92 5.29 -27.01 7.82
N SER A 93 4.50 -26.66 6.82
CA SER A 93 4.61 -27.18 5.45
C SER A 93 5.76 -26.58 4.62
N GLY A 94 6.44 -25.55 5.13
CA GLY A 94 7.44 -24.78 4.39
C GLY A 94 6.83 -23.71 3.45
N VAL A 95 5.52 -23.73 3.24
CA VAL A 95 4.79 -22.80 2.35
C VAL A 95 3.61 -22.18 3.11
N TRP A 96 3.35 -20.89 2.91
CA TRP A 96 2.16 -20.23 3.41
C TRP A 96 0.98 -20.41 2.45
N GLN A 97 -0.22 -20.56 2.97
CA GLN A 97 -1.45 -20.65 2.16
C GLN A 97 -2.57 -19.80 2.77
N ALA A 98 -3.52 -19.37 1.95
CA ALA A 98 -4.73 -18.73 2.45
C ALA A 98 -5.54 -19.72 3.30
N GLY A 99 -6.17 -19.22 4.37
CA GLY A 99 -6.88 -20.05 5.33
C GLY A 99 -6.00 -20.54 6.48
N LYS A 100 -6.26 -21.73 6.96
CA LYS A 100 -5.54 -22.32 8.11
C LYS A 100 -4.12 -22.72 7.75
N ASN A 101 -3.18 -22.35 8.60
CA ASN A 101 -1.78 -22.76 8.55
C ASN A 101 -1.36 -23.30 9.90
N THR A 102 -0.63 -24.41 9.90
CA THR A 102 0.12 -24.85 11.09
C THR A 102 1.47 -24.19 11.07
N ILE A 103 1.86 -23.58 12.17
CA ILE A 103 3.17 -22.94 12.34
C ILE A 103 3.99 -23.67 13.37
N ARG A 104 5.32 -23.67 13.17
CA ARG A 104 6.31 -24.06 14.16
C ARG A 104 6.83 -22.81 14.85
N ILE A 105 6.62 -22.73 16.16
CA ILE A 105 7.15 -21.64 16.99
C ILE A 105 8.43 -22.13 17.64
N TYR A 106 9.56 -21.56 17.26
CA TYR A 106 10.87 -21.82 17.81
C TYR A 106 11.18 -20.80 18.91
N CYS A 107 11.88 -21.26 19.94
CA CYS A 107 12.39 -20.42 21.01
C CYS A 107 13.89 -20.59 21.13
N ASP A 108 14.66 -19.51 21.19
CA ASP A 108 16.13 -19.54 21.29
C ASP A 108 16.64 -20.31 22.53
N SER A 109 15.81 -20.37 23.58
CA SER A 109 16.16 -21.10 24.80
C SER A 109 15.98 -22.64 24.71
N PHE A 110 15.40 -23.12 23.57
CA PHE A 110 15.07 -24.54 23.37
C PHE A 110 15.67 -25.01 22.04
N ASP A 111 16.95 -25.36 22.06
CA ASP A 111 17.73 -25.72 20.87
C ASP A 111 17.02 -26.78 20.01
N GLY A 112 16.64 -26.38 18.77
CA GLY A 112 15.96 -27.24 17.79
C GLY A 112 14.53 -27.68 18.14
N VAL A 113 13.99 -27.31 19.30
CA VAL A 113 12.62 -27.65 19.73
C VAL A 113 11.62 -26.58 19.28
N TYR A 114 10.45 -27.02 18.86
CA TYR A 114 9.37 -26.11 18.44
C TYR A 114 8.02 -26.55 18.99
N ALA A 115 7.10 -25.60 19.15
CA ALA A 115 5.69 -25.85 19.43
C ALA A 115 4.87 -25.67 18.15
N LEU A 116 3.85 -26.51 17.96
CA LEU A 116 2.91 -26.36 16.86
C LEU A 116 1.71 -25.49 17.29
N TYR A 117 1.30 -24.61 16.41
CA TYR A 117 0.10 -23.79 16.61
C TYR A 117 -0.62 -23.50 15.29
N GLU A 118 -1.94 -23.39 15.33
CA GLU A 118 -2.73 -23.02 14.14
C GLU A 118 -2.97 -21.51 14.10
N VAL A 119 -2.75 -20.92 12.92
CA VAL A 119 -3.08 -19.53 12.59
C VAL A 119 -3.96 -19.51 11.34
N ASN A 120 -4.69 -18.42 11.15
CA ASN A 120 -5.56 -18.25 9.98
C ASN A 120 -5.10 -17.06 9.14
N PHE A 121 -5.00 -17.24 7.82
CA PHE A 121 -4.74 -16.21 6.82
C PHE A 121 -6.05 -15.87 6.12
N ALA A 122 -6.75 -14.86 6.64
CA ALA A 122 -8.02 -14.41 6.13
C ALA A 122 -7.87 -13.63 4.82
N SER A 123 -8.67 -14.00 3.82
CA SER A 123 -8.70 -13.37 2.49
C SER A 123 -9.80 -12.33 2.38
N VAL A 124 -9.56 -11.28 1.61
CA VAL A 124 -10.56 -10.24 1.32
C VAL A 124 -11.67 -10.82 0.44
N THR A 125 -12.91 -10.61 0.84
CA THR A 125 -14.09 -11.03 0.09
C THR A 125 -14.89 -9.87 -0.49
N LYS A 126 -14.77 -8.68 0.12
CA LYS A 126 -15.47 -7.47 -0.31
C LYS A 126 -14.73 -6.23 0.15
N ILE A 127 -14.85 -5.16 -0.62
CA ILE A 127 -14.45 -3.81 -0.19
C ILE A 127 -15.59 -2.83 -0.33
N SER A 128 -15.54 -1.75 0.46
CA SER A 128 -16.39 -0.58 0.31
C SER A 128 -15.56 0.68 0.55
N ILE A 129 -15.83 1.74 -0.20
CA ILE A 129 -15.15 3.01 -0.06
C ILE A 129 -15.76 3.77 1.12
N VAL A 130 -14.93 4.15 2.09
CA VAL A 130 -15.29 4.99 3.24
C VAL A 130 -15.01 6.45 2.92
N ARG A 131 -13.85 6.72 2.33
CA ARG A 131 -13.48 8.04 1.81
C ARG A 131 -12.88 7.84 0.42
N ALA A 132 -13.52 8.42 -0.58
CA ALA A 132 -13.05 8.37 -1.96
C ALA A 132 -11.78 9.23 -2.14
N PRO A 133 -10.96 8.92 -3.15
CA PRO A 133 -9.89 9.82 -3.61
C PRO A 133 -10.48 11.10 -4.22
N LYS A 134 -9.63 11.95 -4.77
CA LYS A 134 -10.07 13.15 -5.51
C LYS A 134 -11.01 12.72 -6.67
N THR A 135 -12.22 13.28 -6.71
CA THR A 135 -13.24 12.91 -7.69
C THR A 135 -13.40 13.90 -8.83
N LYS A 136 -12.82 15.11 -8.71
CA LYS A 136 -12.79 16.10 -9.80
C LYS A 136 -11.42 16.06 -10.46
N LEU A 137 -11.39 15.79 -11.76
CA LEU A 137 -10.18 15.67 -12.56
C LEU A 137 -10.15 16.75 -13.64
N VAL A 138 -9.03 17.46 -13.75
CA VAL A 138 -8.84 18.53 -14.71
C VAL A 138 -8.27 17.96 -15.99
N VAL A 139 -9.01 18.12 -17.09
CA VAL A 139 -8.55 17.72 -18.42
C VAL A 139 -7.36 18.59 -18.83
N GLY A 140 -6.29 17.95 -19.31
CA GLY A 140 -5.04 18.62 -19.71
C GLY A 140 -4.03 18.78 -18.58
N VAL A 141 -4.41 18.53 -17.32
CA VAL A 141 -3.52 18.62 -16.13
C VAL A 141 -3.38 17.27 -15.43
N GLU A 142 -4.50 16.73 -14.97
CA GLU A 142 -4.53 15.45 -14.24
C GLU A 142 -4.94 14.29 -15.14
N TRP A 143 -5.53 14.65 -16.28
CA TRP A 143 -5.97 13.73 -17.32
C TRP A 143 -5.53 14.23 -18.69
N ASN A 144 -4.53 13.57 -19.28
CA ASN A 144 -4.09 13.87 -20.63
C ASN A 144 -4.71 12.89 -21.63
N TYR A 145 -5.39 13.45 -22.65
CA TYR A 145 -5.76 12.67 -23.83
C TYR A 145 -4.52 12.45 -24.69
N GLY A 146 -4.05 11.19 -24.75
CA GLY A 146 -3.12 10.81 -25.80
C GLY A 146 -3.84 10.75 -27.15
N ILE A 147 -3.27 11.39 -28.17
CA ILE A 147 -3.63 11.10 -29.57
C ILE A 147 -2.97 9.77 -29.90
N GLY A 148 -3.74 8.67 -29.79
CA GLY A 148 -3.23 7.31 -29.98
C GLY A 148 -3.40 6.43 -28.77
N LYS A 149 -3.29 5.13 -28.92
CA LYS A 149 -3.61 4.07 -27.96
C LYS A 149 -2.84 4.04 -26.62
N ASP A 150 -2.01 5.03 -26.35
CA ASP A 150 -1.20 5.15 -25.14
C ASP A 150 -1.68 6.35 -24.33
N VAL A 151 -2.80 6.19 -23.65
CA VAL A 151 -3.16 7.09 -22.55
C VAL A 151 -2.20 6.76 -21.41
N GLU A 152 -1.07 7.46 -21.33
CA GLU A 152 -0.33 7.55 -20.08
C GLU A 152 -1.25 8.28 -19.09
N MET A 153 -2.03 7.49 -18.37
CA MET A 153 -2.74 7.99 -17.21
C MET A 153 -1.68 8.44 -16.21
N THR A 154 -1.50 9.74 -16.13
CA THR A 154 -0.74 10.35 -15.06
C THR A 154 -1.24 9.73 -13.76
N LYS A 155 -0.33 9.25 -12.97
CA LYS A 155 -0.51 8.48 -11.76
C LYS A 155 -1.66 9.07 -10.91
N TYR A 156 -2.85 8.44 -10.97
CA TYR A 156 -3.99 8.91 -10.19
C TYR A 156 -3.66 8.85 -8.70
N ASP A 157 -3.81 9.97 -8.01
CA ASP A 157 -3.42 10.10 -6.61
C ASP A 157 -4.51 9.53 -5.70
N LEU A 158 -4.18 8.46 -5.00
CA LEU A 158 -5.05 7.82 -4.02
C LEU A 158 -4.86 8.36 -2.60
N THR A 159 -4.01 9.36 -2.39
CA THR A 159 -3.75 9.90 -1.05
C THR A 159 -5.05 10.27 -0.34
N GLY A 160 -5.16 9.80 0.90
CA GLY A 160 -6.33 10.01 1.73
C GLY A 160 -7.53 9.14 1.41
N THR A 161 -7.44 8.22 0.43
CA THR A 161 -8.48 7.20 0.21
C THR A 161 -8.54 6.25 1.39
N ILE A 162 -9.75 5.97 1.86
CA ILE A 162 -10.02 4.99 2.92
C ILE A 162 -11.04 4.00 2.41
N ILE A 163 -10.72 2.72 2.55
CA ILE A 163 -11.65 1.61 2.30
C ILE A 163 -11.90 0.80 3.58
N ARG A 164 -13.02 0.10 3.58
CA ARG A 164 -13.30 -0.99 4.52
C ARG A 164 -13.24 -2.29 3.76
N ALA A 165 -12.29 -3.15 4.13
CA ALA A 165 -12.17 -4.50 3.63
C ALA A 165 -12.93 -5.46 4.56
N THR A 166 -13.72 -6.37 3.99
CA THR A 166 -14.39 -7.49 4.69
C THR A 166 -13.70 -8.78 4.29
N TYR A 167 -13.48 -9.65 5.26
CA TYR A 167 -12.75 -10.89 5.09
C TYR A 167 -13.66 -12.12 5.17
N ASN A 168 -13.14 -13.27 4.77
CA ASN A 168 -13.89 -14.54 4.76
C ASN A 168 -14.27 -15.07 6.17
N ASP A 169 -13.69 -14.51 7.23
CA ASP A 169 -14.07 -14.72 8.63
C ASP A 169 -15.10 -13.69 9.15
N SER A 170 -15.63 -12.85 8.25
CA SER A 170 -16.55 -11.74 8.54
C SER A 170 -15.93 -10.56 9.31
N ALA A 171 -14.65 -10.60 9.62
CA ALA A 171 -13.95 -9.45 10.18
C ALA A 171 -13.85 -8.29 9.16
N THR A 172 -13.69 -7.07 9.66
CA THR A 172 -13.47 -5.91 8.82
C THR A 172 -12.22 -5.15 9.26
N GLN A 173 -11.47 -4.63 8.29
CA GLN A 173 -10.34 -3.75 8.51
C GLN A 173 -10.52 -2.45 7.74
N THR A 174 -10.07 -1.36 8.31
CA THR A 174 -9.95 -0.08 7.61
C THR A 174 -8.55 0.03 7.03
N VAL A 175 -8.46 0.30 5.74
CA VAL A 175 -7.19 0.45 5.00
C VAL A 175 -7.15 1.84 4.39
N GLU A 176 -6.05 2.56 4.62
CA GLU A 176 -5.82 3.91 4.11
C GLU A 176 -4.65 3.93 3.13
N ALA A 177 -4.73 4.72 2.08
CA ALA A 177 -3.62 4.97 1.18
C ALA A 177 -2.55 5.88 1.86
N PRO A 178 -1.22 5.61 1.62
CA PRO A 178 -0.72 4.60 0.71
C PRO A 178 -0.70 3.19 1.31
N ASN A 179 -1.13 2.20 0.53
CA ASN A 179 -1.04 0.78 0.87
C ASN A 179 -0.64 -0.01 -0.39
N ALA A 180 0.27 -0.96 -0.28
CA ALA A 180 0.85 -1.69 -1.40
C ALA A 180 -0.19 -2.50 -2.23
N CYS A 181 -1.32 -2.88 -1.61
CA CYS A 181 -2.40 -3.62 -2.25
C CYS A 181 -3.54 -2.73 -2.74
N LEU A 182 -3.56 -1.44 -2.34
CA LEU A 182 -4.58 -0.48 -2.74
C LEU A 182 -4.17 0.19 -4.05
N ASN A 183 -5.01 0.04 -5.07
CA ASN A 183 -4.78 0.60 -6.38
C ASN A 183 -6.12 1.06 -6.99
N TRP A 184 -6.11 1.48 -8.22
CA TRP A 184 -7.30 1.87 -8.97
C TRP A 184 -7.26 1.23 -10.37
N SER A 185 -8.43 1.16 -11.02
CA SER A 185 -8.57 0.66 -12.38
C SER A 185 -9.72 1.36 -13.13
N ILE A 186 -9.65 1.30 -14.45
CA ILE A 186 -10.74 1.68 -15.35
C ILE A 186 -11.76 0.53 -15.45
N PRO A 187 -12.96 0.77 -16.01
CA PRO A 187 -13.88 -0.28 -16.41
C PRO A 187 -13.22 -1.28 -17.38
N GLU A 188 -13.55 -2.56 -17.28
CA GLU A 188 -12.90 -3.63 -18.08
C GLU A 188 -13.26 -3.55 -19.57
N ASP A 189 -14.40 -2.95 -19.92
CA ASP A 189 -14.91 -2.86 -21.28
C ASP A 189 -14.33 -1.69 -22.08
N THR A 190 -13.50 -0.87 -21.44
CA THR A 190 -12.91 0.33 -22.07
C THR A 190 -11.39 0.21 -22.05
N ASN A 191 -10.76 0.30 -23.24
CA ASN A 191 -9.31 0.48 -23.34
C ASN A 191 -8.88 1.93 -23.07
N GLU A 192 -9.84 2.84 -22.90
CA GLU A 192 -9.66 4.27 -22.72
C GLU A 192 -10.76 4.78 -21.79
N VAL A 193 -10.44 5.69 -20.88
CA VAL A 193 -11.46 6.46 -20.16
C VAL A 193 -11.68 7.75 -20.92
N LEU A 194 -12.87 7.90 -21.48
CA LEU A 194 -13.29 9.10 -22.18
C LEU A 194 -13.78 10.17 -21.18
N PRO A 195 -13.81 11.45 -21.55
CA PRO A 195 -14.33 12.51 -20.67
C PRO A 195 -15.80 12.37 -20.30
N THR A 196 -16.48 11.44 -20.94
CA THR A 196 -17.88 11.08 -20.67
C THR A 196 -18.00 9.96 -19.65
N ASP A 197 -16.88 9.26 -19.36
CA ASP A 197 -16.85 8.19 -18.36
C ASP A 197 -16.73 8.80 -16.97
N ASP A 198 -17.62 8.42 -16.10
CA ASP A 198 -17.74 8.98 -14.76
C ASP A 198 -17.38 7.97 -13.65
N THR A 199 -17.03 6.74 -14.03
CA THR A 199 -16.79 5.67 -13.07
C THR A 199 -15.39 5.10 -13.17
N LEU A 200 -14.67 5.14 -12.04
CA LEU A 200 -13.44 4.40 -11.81
C LEU A 200 -13.65 3.38 -10.67
N TYR A 201 -12.68 2.50 -10.49
CA TYR A 201 -12.71 1.49 -9.42
C TYR A 201 -11.51 1.62 -8.50
N ILE A 202 -11.75 1.59 -7.21
CA ILE A 202 -10.72 1.25 -6.24
C ILE A 202 -10.58 -0.27 -6.24
N THR A 203 -9.32 -0.74 -6.30
CA THR A 203 -9.00 -2.17 -6.24
C THR A 203 -8.17 -2.47 -5.01
N PHE A 204 -8.45 -3.58 -4.36
CA PHE A 204 -7.71 -4.05 -3.21
C PHE A 204 -7.77 -5.56 -3.12
N CYS A 205 -6.61 -6.23 -3.22
CA CYS A 205 -6.51 -7.69 -3.13
C CYS A 205 -7.50 -8.44 -4.04
N GLY A 206 -7.66 -8.00 -5.29
CA GLY A 206 -8.55 -8.61 -6.28
C GLY A 206 -10.03 -8.20 -6.17
N GLN A 207 -10.42 -7.45 -5.14
CA GLN A 207 -11.77 -6.89 -5.03
C GLN A 207 -11.83 -5.47 -5.61
N LYS A 208 -13.01 -5.08 -6.13
CA LYS A 208 -13.25 -3.78 -6.76
C LYS A 208 -14.44 -3.06 -6.13
N ALA A 209 -14.36 -1.75 -6.00
CA ALA A 209 -15.48 -0.88 -5.59
C ALA A 209 -15.53 0.35 -6.50
N PRO A 210 -16.67 0.66 -7.13
CA PRO A 210 -16.81 1.80 -8.01
C PRO A 210 -16.88 3.11 -7.23
N PHE A 211 -16.41 4.18 -7.87
CA PHE A 211 -16.62 5.56 -7.44
C PHE A 211 -16.71 6.47 -8.66
N ASN A 212 -17.49 7.54 -8.55
CA ASN A 212 -17.71 8.46 -9.64
C ASN A 212 -16.67 9.58 -9.64
N ILE A 213 -16.22 9.94 -10.83
CA ILE A 213 -15.36 11.08 -11.10
C ILE A 213 -16.12 12.09 -11.96
N THR A 214 -15.65 13.33 -11.97
CA THR A 214 -16.16 14.39 -12.85
C THR A 214 -14.99 15.05 -13.54
N PHE A 215 -15.04 15.10 -14.86
CA PHE A 215 -14.09 15.87 -15.65
C PHE A 215 -14.49 17.33 -15.68
N VAL A 216 -13.53 18.21 -15.43
CA VAL A 216 -13.69 19.66 -15.53
C VAL A 216 -12.69 20.20 -16.55
N THR A 217 -13.16 21.12 -17.39
CA THR A 217 -12.36 21.79 -18.40
C THR A 217 -11.74 23.07 -17.83
N GLU A 218 -10.65 23.54 -18.43
CA GLU A 218 -9.94 24.78 -18.02
C GLU A 218 -10.84 26.01 -17.87
N THR A 219 -11.90 26.09 -18.67
CA THR A 219 -12.85 27.23 -18.63
C THR A 219 -13.68 27.31 -17.35
N SER A 220 -13.61 26.30 -16.48
CA SER A 220 -14.37 26.25 -15.22
C SER A 220 -13.64 26.84 -14.02
N PHE A 221 -12.38 27.25 -14.17
CA PHE A 221 -11.58 27.78 -13.06
C PHE A 221 -11.48 29.32 -13.11
N SER A 222 -11.45 29.91 -11.93
CA SER A 222 -11.27 31.35 -11.77
C SER A 222 -9.79 31.71 -11.63
N LYS A 223 -9.42 32.92 -12.02
CA LYS A 223 -8.13 33.49 -11.70
C LYS A 223 -7.86 33.34 -10.21
N GLY A 224 -6.65 32.83 -9.84
CA GLY A 224 -6.27 32.57 -8.47
C GLY A 224 -6.54 31.15 -7.96
N ASP A 225 -7.35 30.34 -8.66
CA ASP A 225 -7.57 28.93 -8.35
C ASP A 225 -6.47 28.07 -9.00
N VAL A 226 -5.28 28.12 -8.40
CA VAL A 226 -4.07 27.44 -8.88
C VAL A 226 -4.08 25.95 -8.56
N SER A 227 -4.75 25.57 -7.49
CA SER A 227 -4.92 24.16 -7.08
C SER A 227 -5.95 23.41 -7.92
N LEU A 228 -6.80 24.15 -8.68
CA LEU A 228 -7.89 23.64 -9.54
C LEU A 228 -8.93 22.86 -8.72
N ASP A 229 -9.16 23.27 -7.46
CA ASP A 229 -10.15 22.65 -6.59
C ASP A 229 -11.51 23.37 -6.60
N GLY A 230 -11.62 24.46 -7.39
CA GLY A 230 -12.81 25.31 -7.52
C GLY A 230 -12.96 26.34 -6.38
N LYS A 231 -11.91 26.53 -5.57
CA LYS A 231 -11.87 27.50 -4.48
C LYS A 231 -10.59 28.31 -4.55
N ILE A 232 -10.67 29.57 -4.15
CA ILE A 232 -9.49 30.41 -4.01
C ILE A 232 -9.19 30.54 -2.51
N ASN A 233 -8.04 30.01 -2.08
CA ASN A 233 -7.67 29.95 -0.68
C ASN A 233 -6.13 30.01 -0.48
N ALA A 234 -5.65 29.90 0.75
CA ALA A 234 -4.22 29.97 1.08
C ALA A 234 -3.40 28.83 0.44
N TYR A 235 -4.01 27.71 0.08
CA TYR A 235 -3.34 26.60 -0.57
C TYR A 235 -2.88 26.97 -2.00
N ASP A 236 -3.67 27.77 -2.72
CA ASP A 236 -3.29 28.28 -4.05
C ASP A 236 -2.07 29.19 -3.96
N ALA A 237 -2.04 30.08 -2.95
CA ALA A 237 -0.86 30.92 -2.71
C ALA A 237 0.37 30.07 -2.36
N LEU A 238 0.20 28.99 -1.61
CA LEU A 238 1.28 28.04 -1.27
C LEU A 238 1.83 27.38 -2.55
N ASN A 239 0.96 26.96 -3.48
CA ASN A 239 1.37 26.36 -4.75
C ASN A 239 2.22 27.33 -5.58
N LEU A 240 1.84 28.61 -5.65
CA LEU A 240 2.66 29.62 -6.34
C LEU A 240 4.03 29.82 -5.70
N LEU A 241 4.10 29.86 -4.36
CA LEU A 241 5.37 29.98 -3.64
C LEU A 241 6.27 28.74 -3.85
N GLN A 242 5.71 27.54 -3.79
CA GLN A 242 6.44 26.30 -4.05
C GLN A 242 6.96 26.23 -5.49
N TYR A 243 6.15 26.66 -6.47
CA TYR A 243 6.60 26.77 -7.86
C TYR A 243 7.73 27.78 -8.02
N SER A 244 7.60 28.97 -7.41
CA SER A 244 8.63 30.02 -7.49
C SER A 244 9.98 29.60 -6.91
N THR A 245 10.00 28.64 -5.99
CA THR A 245 11.22 28.03 -5.40
C THR A 245 11.68 26.77 -6.15
N GLY A 246 10.95 26.33 -7.17
CA GLY A 246 11.24 25.10 -7.92
C GLY A 246 10.90 23.81 -7.18
N SER A 247 10.14 23.90 -6.07
CA SER A 247 9.74 22.74 -5.26
C SER A 247 8.66 21.88 -5.92
N ILE A 248 7.84 22.49 -6.78
CA ILE A 248 6.81 21.81 -7.60
C ILE A 248 6.84 22.34 -9.03
N THR A 249 6.19 21.61 -9.94
CA THR A 249 5.88 22.07 -11.30
C THR A 249 4.40 22.42 -11.40
N LEU A 250 4.07 23.45 -12.17
CA LEU A 250 2.70 23.82 -12.53
C LEU A 250 2.49 23.64 -14.03
N SER A 251 1.28 23.25 -14.42
CA SER A 251 0.86 23.20 -15.82
C SER A 251 0.74 24.61 -16.41
N PRO A 252 0.73 24.76 -17.74
CA PRO A 252 0.47 26.06 -18.40
C PRO A 252 -0.82 26.73 -17.93
N THR A 253 -1.86 25.96 -17.70
CA THR A 253 -3.15 26.44 -17.17
C THR A 253 -3.01 27.01 -15.77
N GLN A 254 -2.37 26.29 -14.87
CA GLN A 254 -2.14 26.74 -13.49
C GLN A 254 -1.26 28.01 -13.46
N ILE A 255 -0.25 28.08 -14.33
CA ILE A 255 0.56 29.29 -14.52
C ILE A 255 -0.33 30.45 -15.00
N GLY A 256 -1.17 30.21 -16.01
CA GLY A 256 -2.11 31.22 -16.51
C GLY A 256 -3.10 31.72 -15.47
N LEU A 257 -3.60 30.83 -14.60
CA LEU A 257 -4.49 31.19 -13.48
C LEU A 257 -3.77 31.90 -12.34
N GLY A 258 -2.48 31.59 -12.17
CA GLY A 258 -1.65 32.11 -11.09
C GLY A 258 -0.94 33.43 -11.41
N ASP A 259 -0.77 33.78 -12.67
CA ASP A 259 -0.19 35.07 -13.10
C ASP A 259 -1.22 36.20 -12.92
N LEU A 260 -1.27 36.76 -11.72
CA LEU A 260 -2.31 37.70 -11.29
C LEU A 260 -1.97 39.15 -11.58
N ASP A 261 -0.69 39.45 -11.80
CA ASP A 261 -0.24 40.78 -12.23
C ASP A 261 -0.02 40.89 -13.74
N GLY A 262 -0.14 39.76 -14.47
CA GLY A 262 -0.05 39.71 -15.93
C GLY A 262 1.37 39.87 -16.49
N ASN A 263 2.40 39.67 -15.67
CA ASN A 263 3.79 39.85 -16.07
C ASN A 263 4.46 38.59 -16.67
N SER A 264 3.70 37.52 -16.84
CA SER A 264 4.14 36.20 -17.32
C SER A 264 5.18 35.51 -16.44
N LYS A 265 5.26 35.87 -15.18
CA LYS A 265 6.16 35.27 -14.18
C LYS A 265 5.39 34.96 -12.90
N ILE A 266 5.55 33.76 -12.40
CA ILE A 266 5.00 33.37 -11.09
C ILE A 266 6.03 33.67 -10.01
N ASN A 267 5.61 34.48 -9.03
CA ASN A 267 6.46 34.87 -7.92
C ASN A 267 5.63 35.19 -6.65
N SER A 268 6.29 35.69 -5.61
CA SER A 268 5.63 36.00 -4.34
C SER A 268 4.59 37.13 -4.42
N ALA A 269 4.61 37.99 -5.45
CA ALA A 269 3.59 39.03 -5.61
C ALA A 269 2.25 38.41 -6.01
N ASP A 270 2.25 37.40 -6.87
CA ASP A 270 1.02 36.67 -7.24
C ASP A 270 0.44 35.95 -6.02
N ALA A 271 1.26 35.28 -5.25
CA ALA A 271 0.83 34.63 -4.00
C ALA A 271 0.26 35.63 -3.01
N LEU A 272 0.84 36.82 -2.92
CA LEU A 272 0.35 37.90 -2.07
C LEU A 272 -1.04 38.36 -2.52
N TYR A 273 -1.30 38.44 -3.83
CA TYR A 273 -2.62 38.83 -4.36
C TYR A 273 -3.71 37.82 -3.94
N ILE A 274 -3.42 36.53 -3.98
CA ILE A 274 -4.35 35.50 -3.47
C ILE A 274 -4.60 35.71 -1.97
N LEU A 275 -3.57 35.88 -1.17
CA LEU A 275 -3.72 36.06 0.28
C LEU A 275 -4.54 37.32 0.61
N GLN A 276 -4.29 38.43 -0.09
CA GLN A 276 -5.09 39.66 0.08
C GLN A 276 -6.55 39.46 -0.30
N TYR A 277 -6.82 38.67 -1.33
CA TYR A 277 -8.18 38.33 -1.73
C TYR A 277 -8.87 37.46 -0.67
N VAL A 278 -8.20 36.44 -0.17
CA VAL A 278 -8.72 35.50 0.84
C VAL A 278 -9.09 36.23 2.15
N VAL A 279 -8.29 37.20 2.56
CA VAL A 279 -8.56 38.01 3.78
C VAL A 279 -9.45 39.24 3.49
N GLY A 280 -9.95 39.42 2.26
CA GLY A 280 -10.89 40.48 1.91
C GLY A 280 -10.29 41.86 1.73
N ILE A 281 -8.96 42.01 1.72
CA ILE A 281 -8.26 43.27 1.41
C ILE A 281 -8.42 43.60 -0.08
N ARG A 282 -8.25 42.59 -0.96
CA ARG A 282 -8.47 42.69 -2.39
C ARG A 282 -9.86 42.16 -2.74
N LYS A 283 -10.59 42.88 -3.63
CA LYS A 283 -11.96 42.53 -3.98
C LYS A 283 -12.08 41.63 -5.21
N SER A 284 -11.02 41.54 -6.04
CA SER A 284 -10.97 40.73 -7.27
C SER A 284 -9.51 40.30 -7.54
N LEU A 285 -9.35 39.19 -8.26
CA LEU A 285 -8.08 38.73 -8.78
C LEU A 285 -7.99 38.94 -10.29
#